data_0d625f2bea3749afa4d3a282678063a8
#
_entry.id   0d625f2bea3749afa4d3a282678063a8
#
_cell.length_a   1.000
_cell.length_b   1.000
_cell.length_c   1.000
_cell.angle_alpha   90.00
_cell.angle_beta   90.00
_cell.angle_gamma   90.00
#
_symmetry.space_group_name_H-M   'P 1'
#
loop_
_entity.id
_entity.type
_entity.pdbx_description
1 polymer ?
#
loop_
_entity_poly.entity_id
_entity_poly.type
_entity_poly.pdbx_seq_one_letter_code
_entity_poly.pdbx_strand_id
1 'polypeptide(L)'
;MNDCSDYTIRPARAADQAGAYHVCLKTGNYGQDGEPHYRDDPDALGRIFVGPYLAFEPELSLILEDPDGICGYAFGAFDSKAFFARYESEWRPGLCAQFPAPLGDPARWTRTQQVHDWYHHPDYFTPEPYEAYPSHLHIDLLARARGRGYGRRMMEQVMDRLRQRGSPGAHLGVSMLNAPAFGFYQRLGFRELIRVGSGKEGCIYMGKRLNND
;
A
#
# COMPACT_ATOMS: atom_id res chain seq x y z
N MET A 1 7.55 4.44 34.66
CA MET A 1 8.15 3.28 34.01
C MET A 1 8.22 3.62 32.53
N ASN A 2 9.43 3.86 32.02
CA ASN A 2 9.63 4.13 30.60
C ASN A 2 9.36 2.84 29.85
N ASP A 3 8.24 2.80 29.17
CA ASP A 3 7.97 1.79 28.15
C ASP A 3 8.95 2.08 27.00
N CYS A 4 10.14 1.47 27.10
CA CYS A 4 11.09 1.46 26.00
C CYS A 4 10.42 0.61 24.93
N SER A 5 9.71 1.23 23.99
CA SER A 5 8.97 0.48 22.98
C SER A 5 9.97 -0.29 22.15
N ASP A 6 9.88 -1.61 22.19
CA ASP A 6 10.70 -2.55 21.39
C ASP A 6 10.45 -2.42 19.87
N TYR A 7 9.72 -1.37 19.45
CA TYR A 7 9.38 -1.11 18.06
C TYR A 7 10.36 -0.13 17.41
N THR A 8 10.88 -0.50 16.25
CA THR A 8 11.81 0.31 15.46
C THR A 8 11.23 0.62 14.08
N ILE A 9 11.22 1.92 13.72
CA ILE A 9 10.96 2.36 12.34
C ILE A 9 12.32 2.52 11.66
N ARG A 10 12.52 1.84 10.54
CA ARG A 10 13.76 1.91 9.76
C ARG A 10 13.52 1.91 8.25
N PRO A 11 14.49 2.34 7.43
CA PRO A 11 14.43 2.12 5.99
C PRO A 11 14.27 0.64 5.64
N ALA A 12 13.48 0.37 4.60
CA ALA A 12 13.32 -0.98 4.07
C ALA A 12 14.59 -1.47 3.37
N ARG A 13 14.78 -2.78 3.33
CA ARG A 13 15.84 -3.50 2.64
C ARG A 13 15.23 -4.57 1.75
N ALA A 14 15.94 -5.03 0.73
CA ALA A 14 15.46 -6.11 -0.14
C ALA A 14 15.12 -7.39 0.65
N ALA A 15 15.86 -7.69 1.72
CA ALA A 15 15.63 -8.85 2.58
C ALA A 15 14.30 -8.77 3.38
N ASP A 16 13.67 -7.62 3.46
CA ASP A 16 12.41 -7.43 4.20
C ASP A 16 11.18 -7.91 3.41
N GLN A 17 11.34 -8.27 2.15
CA GLN A 17 10.23 -8.61 1.25
C GLN A 17 9.29 -9.65 1.85
N ALA A 18 9.81 -10.76 2.36
CA ALA A 18 8.97 -11.82 2.92
C ALA A 18 8.15 -11.36 4.13
N GLY A 19 8.77 -10.60 5.05
CA GLY A 19 8.07 -10.03 6.21
C GLY A 19 7.02 -8.99 5.82
N ALA A 20 7.32 -8.14 4.85
CA ALA A 20 6.37 -7.14 4.35
C ALA A 20 5.22 -7.80 3.57
N TYR A 21 5.48 -8.88 2.81
CA TYR A 21 4.44 -9.69 2.16
C TYR A 21 3.51 -10.32 3.20
N HIS A 22 4.07 -10.85 4.29
CA HIS A 22 3.28 -11.38 5.40
C HIS A 22 2.36 -10.30 6.00
N VAL A 23 2.85 -9.08 6.24
CA VAL A 23 2.02 -7.96 6.72
C VAL A 23 0.91 -7.66 5.72
N CYS A 24 1.22 -7.59 4.42
CA CYS A 24 0.24 -7.36 3.36
C CYS A 24 -0.86 -8.42 3.36
N LEU A 25 -0.49 -9.69 3.44
CA LEU A 25 -1.44 -10.81 3.55
C LEU A 25 -2.34 -10.68 4.78
N LYS A 26 -1.74 -10.43 5.96
CA LYS A 26 -2.47 -10.33 7.24
C LYS A 26 -3.35 -9.08 7.36
N THR A 27 -3.27 -8.17 6.41
CA THR A 27 -4.13 -6.97 6.32
C THR A 27 -4.98 -6.93 5.05
N GLY A 28 -4.80 -7.91 4.16
CA GLY A 28 -5.34 -7.96 2.80
C GLY A 28 -6.85 -8.16 2.67
N ASN A 29 -7.58 -8.26 3.78
CA ASN A 29 -9.05 -8.29 3.78
C ASN A 29 -9.61 -6.98 4.39
N TYR A 30 -9.46 -5.86 3.66
CA TYR A 30 -9.91 -4.53 4.10
C TYR A 30 -9.36 -4.13 5.48
N GLY A 31 -8.09 -4.41 5.73
CA GLY A 31 -7.41 -4.17 7.00
C GLY A 31 -7.56 -5.30 8.04
N GLN A 32 -8.26 -6.38 7.70
CA GLN A 32 -8.39 -7.60 8.48
C GLN A 32 -7.50 -8.71 7.89
N ASP A 33 -7.40 -9.85 8.60
CA ASP A 33 -6.63 -11.01 8.16
C ASP A 33 -7.12 -11.53 6.80
N GLY A 34 -6.27 -11.47 5.80
CA GLY A 34 -6.51 -11.98 4.45
C GLY A 34 -6.11 -13.43 4.24
N GLU A 35 -5.30 -14.02 5.13
CA GLU A 35 -4.75 -15.37 4.94
C GLU A 35 -5.82 -16.44 4.59
N PRO A 36 -7.02 -16.45 5.19
CA PRO A 36 -8.05 -17.44 4.81
C PRO A 36 -8.48 -17.37 3.35
N HIS A 37 -8.26 -16.23 2.68
CA HIS A 37 -8.71 -15.95 1.32
C HIS A 37 -7.63 -16.19 0.25
N TYR A 38 -6.34 -16.30 0.67
CA TYR A 38 -5.18 -16.37 -0.22
C TYR A 38 -4.30 -17.59 0.09
N ARG A 39 -4.89 -18.71 0.58
CA ARG A 39 -4.14 -19.92 0.98
C ARG A 39 -3.40 -20.60 -0.15
N ASP A 40 -3.90 -20.49 -1.36
CA ASP A 40 -3.34 -21.05 -2.60
C ASP A 40 -2.18 -20.23 -3.15
N ASP A 41 -2.10 -18.93 -2.81
CA ASP A 41 -0.96 -18.06 -3.12
C ASP A 41 -0.85 -16.92 -2.10
N PRO A 42 -0.21 -17.15 -0.95
CA PRO A 42 -0.09 -16.15 0.12
C PRO A 42 0.65 -14.86 -0.28
N ASP A 43 1.45 -14.92 -1.33
CA ASP A 43 2.26 -13.79 -1.81
C ASP A 43 1.55 -12.94 -2.86
N ALA A 44 0.36 -13.35 -3.32
CA ALA A 44 -0.33 -12.71 -4.43
C ALA A 44 -0.47 -11.19 -4.26
N LEU A 45 -0.98 -10.73 -3.13
CA LEU A 45 -1.12 -9.30 -2.82
C LEU A 45 0.23 -8.59 -2.70
N GLY A 46 1.21 -9.23 -2.06
CA GLY A 46 2.54 -8.67 -1.86
C GLY A 46 3.26 -8.34 -3.16
N ARG A 47 3.04 -9.12 -4.22
CA ARG A 47 3.63 -8.87 -5.54
C ARG A 47 3.12 -7.60 -6.21
N ILE A 48 1.94 -7.09 -5.83
CA ILE A 48 1.40 -5.80 -6.32
C ILE A 48 1.72 -4.68 -5.34
N PHE A 49 1.41 -4.89 -4.06
CA PHE A 49 1.33 -3.81 -3.09
C PHE A 49 2.61 -3.61 -2.26
N VAL A 50 3.61 -4.46 -2.41
CA VAL A 50 4.88 -4.38 -1.66
C VAL A 50 6.09 -4.44 -2.57
N GLY A 51 6.21 -5.48 -3.39
CA GLY A 51 7.41 -5.74 -4.20
C GLY A 51 7.87 -4.56 -5.06
N PRO A 52 6.97 -3.92 -5.83
CA PRO A 52 7.32 -2.77 -6.67
C PRO A 52 7.89 -1.58 -5.88
N TYR A 53 7.36 -1.29 -4.69
CA TYR A 53 7.88 -0.20 -3.86
C TYR A 53 9.28 -0.50 -3.35
N LEU A 54 9.54 -1.72 -2.89
CA LEU A 54 10.88 -2.12 -2.45
C LEU A 54 11.89 -2.08 -3.59
N ALA A 55 11.46 -2.38 -4.82
CA ALA A 55 12.32 -2.38 -6.00
C ALA A 55 12.53 -0.96 -6.58
N PHE A 56 11.49 -0.14 -6.62
CA PHE A 56 11.51 1.13 -7.36
C PHE A 56 11.74 2.35 -6.49
N GLU A 57 11.28 2.32 -5.24
CA GLU A 57 11.31 3.46 -4.31
C GLU A 57 11.85 3.06 -2.91
N PRO A 58 13.03 2.40 -2.85
CA PRO A 58 13.58 1.95 -1.56
C PRO A 58 13.80 3.09 -0.57
N GLU A 59 14.11 4.29 -1.07
CA GLU A 59 14.32 5.49 -0.23
C GLU A 59 13.03 6.04 0.37
N LEU A 60 11.87 5.72 -0.23
CA LEU A 60 10.54 6.08 0.26
C LEU A 60 9.85 4.92 0.97
N SER A 61 10.58 3.85 1.26
CA SER A 61 10.07 2.64 1.89
C SER A 61 10.57 2.50 3.31
N LEU A 62 9.63 2.35 4.25
CA LEU A 62 9.88 2.16 5.68
C LEU A 62 9.29 0.85 6.18
N ILE A 63 10.00 0.22 7.12
CA ILE A 63 9.56 -0.96 7.86
C ILE A 63 9.37 -0.58 9.33
N LEU A 64 8.35 -1.15 9.95
CA LEU A 64 8.18 -1.22 11.40
C LEU A 64 8.44 -2.65 11.84
N GLU A 65 9.35 -2.82 12.78
CA GLU A 65 9.67 -4.11 13.40
C GLU A 65 9.59 -4.05 14.91
N ASP A 66 9.30 -5.18 15.53
CA ASP A 66 9.32 -5.44 16.95
C ASP A 66 10.13 -6.73 17.23
N PRO A 67 10.28 -7.22 18.47
CA PRO A 67 11.00 -8.46 18.76
C PRO A 67 10.47 -9.71 18.02
N ASP A 68 9.20 -9.71 17.62
CA ASP A 68 8.57 -10.80 16.87
C ASP A 68 8.77 -10.64 15.34
N GLY A 69 9.46 -9.59 14.90
CA GLY A 69 9.79 -9.33 13.50
C GLY A 69 9.00 -8.19 12.86
N ILE A 70 8.91 -8.19 11.53
CA ILE A 70 8.23 -7.12 10.79
C ILE A 70 6.73 -7.13 11.10
N CYS A 71 6.21 -5.98 11.54
CA CYS A 71 4.82 -5.81 11.93
C CYS A 71 4.12 -4.66 11.21
N GLY A 72 4.82 -3.98 10.29
CA GLY A 72 4.24 -2.93 9.48
C GLY A 72 5.19 -2.40 8.42
N TYR A 73 4.63 -1.71 7.46
CA TYR A 73 5.37 -0.94 6.46
C TYR A 73 4.63 0.35 6.10
N ALA A 74 5.36 1.34 5.60
CA ALA A 74 4.81 2.50 4.91
C ALA A 74 5.69 2.81 3.70
N PHE A 75 5.06 2.94 2.55
CA PHE A 75 5.70 3.16 1.26
C PHE A 75 5.18 4.44 0.62
N GLY A 76 6.04 5.07 -0.19
CA GLY A 76 5.69 6.16 -1.06
C GLY A 76 6.19 5.90 -2.47
N ALA A 77 5.51 6.46 -3.46
CA ALA A 77 6.02 6.64 -4.80
C ALA A 77 6.04 8.13 -5.11
N PHE A 78 7.18 8.63 -5.62
CA PHE A 78 7.35 10.06 -5.84
C PHE A 78 6.43 10.60 -6.94
N ASP A 79 6.34 9.87 -8.06
CA ASP A 79 5.46 10.18 -9.18
C ASP A 79 4.69 8.92 -9.57
N SER A 80 3.37 8.94 -9.42
CA SER A 80 2.53 7.76 -9.64
C SER A 80 2.53 7.29 -11.08
N LYS A 81 2.53 8.22 -12.05
CA LYS A 81 2.54 7.86 -13.48
C LYS A 81 3.87 7.21 -13.86
N ALA A 82 5.00 7.76 -13.39
CA ALA A 82 6.31 7.17 -13.60
C ALA A 82 6.44 5.81 -12.90
N PHE A 83 5.93 5.68 -11.68
CA PHE A 83 5.92 4.41 -10.96
C PHE A 83 5.13 3.33 -11.71
N PHE A 84 3.92 3.66 -12.18
CA PHE A 84 3.09 2.72 -12.92
C PHE A 84 3.67 2.38 -14.30
N ALA A 85 4.34 3.34 -14.97
CA ALA A 85 5.06 3.06 -16.22
C ALA A 85 6.20 2.05 -16.00
N ARG A 86 6.94 2.17 -14.90
CA ARG A 86 7.96 1.18 -14.51
C ARG A 86 7.35 -0.17 -14.13
N TYR A 87 6.24 -0.16 -13.39
CA TYR A 87 5.52 -1.39 -13.08
C TYR A 87 5.12 -2.13 -14.35
N GLU A 88 4.57 -1.42 -15.32
CA GLU A 88 4.12 -1.96 -16.61
C GLU A 88 5.26 -2.58 -17.41
N SER A 89 6.42 -1.91 -17.46
CA SER A 89 7.54 -2.33 -18.31
C SER A 89 8.54 -3.26 -17.63
N GLU A 90 8.77 -3.12 -16.31
CA GLU A 90 9.85 -3.82 -15.60
C GLU A 90 9.33 -4.92 -14.65
N TRP A 91 8.10 -4.79 -14.11
CA TRP A 91 7.59 -5.69 -13.07
C TRP A 91 6.50 -6.65 -13.57
N ARG A 92 5.46 -6.10 -14.19
CA ARG A 92 4.29 -6.85 -14.67
C ARG A 92 4.63 -8.01 -15.62
N PRO A 93 5.54 -7.86 -16.60
CA PRO A 93 5.85 -8.95 -17.53
C PRO A 93 6.30 -10.24 -16.83
N GLY A 94 7.09 -10.12 -15.75
CA GLY A 94 7.50 -11.25 -14.94
C GLY A 94 6.34 -11.93 -14.22
N LEU A 95 5.38 -11.15 -13.71
CA LEU A 95 4.17 -11.68 -13.08
C LEU A 95 3.29 -12.42 -14.09
N CYS A 96 3.03 -11.82 -15.24
CA CYS A 96 2.21 -12.42 -16.29
C CYS A 96 2.81 -13.73 -16.83
N ALA A 97 4.15 -13.83 -16.89
CA ALA A 97 4.84 -15.05 -17.33
C ALA A 97 4.73 -16.19 -16.29
N GLN A 98 4.72 -15.86 -15.00
CA GLN A 98 4.68 -16.85 -13.91
C GLN A 98 3.24 -17.23 -13.52
N PHE A 99 2.30 -16.29 -13.60
CA PHE A 99 0.91 -16.44 -13.15
C PHE A 99 -0.03 -16.17 -14.32
N PRO A 100 -0.51 -17.23 -15.02
CA PRO A 100 -1.43 -17.06 -16.13
C PRO A 100 -2.74 -16.41 -15.69
N ALA A 101 -3.37 -15.69 -16.62
CA ALA A 101 -4.69 -15.12 -16.39
C ALA A 101 -5.70 -16.21 -15.99
N PRO A 102 -6.55 -15.98 -14.99
CA PRO A 102 -7.53 -16.96 -14.57
C PRO A 102 -8.55 -17.20 -15.68
N LEU A 103 -9.01 -18.46 -15.78
CA LEU A 103 -10.03 -18.87 -16.75
C LEU A 103 -11.41 -18.95 -16.09
N GLY A 104 -12.46 -18.89 -16.91
CA GLY A 104 -13.84 -19.08 -16.50
C GLY A 104 -14.55 -17.79 -16.11
N ASP A 105 -15.69 -17.93 -15.44
CA ASP A 105 -16.57 -16.82 -15.06
C ASP A 105 -15.94 -16.01 -13.89
N PRO A 106 -15.65 -14.72 -14.06
CA PRO A 106 -15.08 -13.87 -13.01
C PRO A 106 -15.90 -13.84 -11.71
N ALA A 107 -17.22 -14.01 -11.79
CA ALA A 107 -18.10 -14.04 -10.63
C ALA A 107 -17.84 -15.26 -9.69
N ARG A 108 -17.12 -16.26 -10.21
CA ARG A 108 -16.77 -17.49 -9.47
C ARG A 108 -15.30 -17.58 -9.06
N TRP A 109 -14.50 -16.60 -9.41
CA TRP A 109 -13.09 -16.59 -9.07
C TRP A 109 -12.85 -16.50 -7.57
N THR A 110 -11.85 -17.23 -7.10
CA THR A 110 -11.29 -17.02 -5.76
C THR A 110 -10.67 -15.63 -5.64
N ARG A 111 -10.39 -15.18 -4.44
CA ARG A 111 -9.67 -13.92 -4.22
C ARG A 111 -8.27 -13.93 -4.85
N THR A 112 -7.59 -15.05 -4.81
CA THR A 112 -6.29 -15.24 -5.48
C THR A 112 -6.41 -15.07 -6.99
N GLN A 113 -7.42 -15.70 -7.60
CA GLN A 113 -7.66 -15.56 -9.05
C GLN A 113 -7.97 -14.11 -9.43
N GLN A 114 -8.75 -13.37 -8.61
CA GLN A 114 -8.99 -11.95 -8.82
C GLN A 114 -7.68 -11.15 -8.80
N VAL A 115 -6.76 -11.45 -7.87
CA VAL A 115 -5.44 -10.80 -7.82
C VAL A 115 -4.57 -11.18 -9.02
N HIS A 116 -4.59 -12.45 -9.45
CA HIS A 116 -3.88 -12.86 -10.67
C HIS A 116 -4.46 -12.14 -11.92
N ASP A 117 -5.75 -11.89 -11.98
CA ASP A 117 -6.35 -11.07 -13.04
C ASP A 117 -5.81 -9.63 -13.02
N TRP A 118 -5.59 -9.04 -11.85
CA TRP A 118 -4.98 -7.71 -11.75
C TRP A 118 -3.53 -7.65 -12.27
N TYR A 119 -2.80 -8.78 -12.32
CA TYR A 119 -1.48 -8.81 -12.98
C TYR A 119 -1.62 -8.58 -14.48
N HIS A 120 -2.71 -9.06 -15.09
CA HIS A 120 -2.98 -8.94 -16.53
C HIS A 120 -3.76 -7.67 -16.89
N HIS A 121 -4.61 -7.22 -15.98
CA HIS A 121 -5.51 -6.08 -16.18
C HIS A 121 -5.39 -5.09 -14.99
N PRO A 122 -4.22 -4.46 -14.79
CA PRO A 122 -4.02 -3.55 -13.66
C PRO A 122 -4.82 -2.26 -13.84
N ASP A 123 -5.31 -1.72 -12.70
CA ASP A 123 -5.91 -0.39 -12.65
C ASP A 123 -4.87 0.61 -12.12
N TYR A 124 -4.45 1.54 -12.97
CA TYR A 124 -3.49 2.60 -12.66
C TYR A 124 -4.18 3.93 -12.39
N PHE A 125 -5.25 3.90 -11.64
CA PHE A 125 -6.01 5.11 -11.35
C PHE A 125 -5.17 6.14 -10.57
N THR A 126 -5.19 7.38 -11.05
CA THR A 126 -4.65 8.55 -10.37
C THR A 126 -5.74 9.62 -10.26
N PRO A 127 -6.03 10.14 -9.04
CA PRO A 127 -7.09 11.15 -8.89
C PRO A 127 -6.67 12.51 -9.45
N GLU A 128 -7.65 13.25 -9.95
CA GLU A 128 -7.45 14.65 -10.37
C GLU A 128 -7.64 15.64 -9.20
N PRO A 129 -6.99 16.80 -9.21
CA PRO A 129 -5.96 17.21 -10.17
C PRO A 129 -4.62 16.53 -9.88
N TYR A 130 -4.07 15.80 -10.87
CA TYR A 130 -2.85 15.01 -10.71
C TYR A 130 -1.66 15.86 -10.24
N GLU A 131 -1.46 17.04 -10.80
CA GLU A 131 -0.35 17.94 -10.48
C GLU A 131 -0.36 18.40 -9.01
N ALA A 132 -1.53 18.30 -8.38
CA ALA A 132 -1.68 18.63 -6.97
C ALA A 132 -1.28 17.49 -6.03
N TYR A 133 -1.34 16.25 -6.51
CA TYR A 133 -1.14 15.02 -5.73
C TYR A 133 -0.41 13.94 -6.54
N PRO A 134 0.77 14.24 -7.12
CA PRO A 134 1.45 13.31 -8.04
C PRO A 134 2.01 12.07 -7.33
N SER A 135 2.33 12.18 -6.05
CA SER A 135 2.85 11.06 -5.26
C SER A 135 1.72 10.20 -4.70
N HIS A 136 2.00 8.90 -4.46
CA HIS A 136 1.05 8.07 -3.72
C HIS A 136 1.70 7.34 -2.55
N LEU A 137 0.84 6.89 -1.62
CA LEU A 137 1.24 6.30 -0.35
C LEU A 137 0.49 4.99 -0.11
N HIS A 138 1.20 4.05 0.53
CA HIS A 138 0.63 2.78 0.97
C HIS A 138 1.15 2.43 2.37
N ILE A 139 0.27 1.99 3.29
CA ILE A 139 0.64 1.61 4.65
C ILE A 139 -0.23 0.47 5.15
N ASP A 140 0.41 -0.51 5.76
CA ASP A 140 -0.24 -1.55 6.53
C ASP A 140 0.48 -1.83 7.86
N LEU A 141 -0.30 -2.11 8.89
CA LEU A 141 0.20 -2.48 10.21
C LEU A 141 -0.56 -3.70 10.73
N LEU A 142 0.15 -4.68 11.28
CA LEU A 142 -0.45 -5.76 12.06
C LEU A 142 -1.18 -5.22 13.29
N ALA A 143 -2.17 -5.96 13.77
CA ALA A 143 -3.00 -5.55 14.90
C ALA A 143 -2.16 -5.14 16.15
N ARG A 144 -1.06 -5.88 16.42
CA ARG A 144 -0.18 -5.62 17.57
C ARG A 144 0.56 -4.27 17.50
N ALA A 145 0.71 -3.70 16.30
CA ALA A 145 1.37 -2.41 16.08
C ALA A 145 0.40 -1.22 16.02
N ARG A 146 -0.91 -1.49 15.94
CA ARG A 146 -1.95 -0.44 15.84
C ARG A 146 -2.20 0.26 17.18
N GLY A 147 -2.76 1.49 17.12
CA GLY A 147 -3.14 2.26 18.31
C GLY A 147 -1.97 2.87 19.10
N ARG A 148 -0.72 2.64 18.69
CA ARG A 148 0.51 3.09 19.37
C ARG A 148 1.17 4.32 18.73
N GLY A 149 0.53 4.93 17.74
CA GLY A 149 1.05 6.12 17.03
C GLY A 149 2.07 5.83 15.91
N TYR A 150 2.52 4.58 15.73
CA TYR A 150 3.53 4.24 14.71
C TYR A 150 3.06 4.53 13.29
N GLY A 151 1.80 4.24 12.95
CA GLY A 151 1.25 4.54 11.63
C GLY A 151 1.36 6.03 11.29
N ARG A 152 1.03 6.92 12.23
CA ARG A 152 1.21 8.36 12.05
C ARG A 152 2.68 8.71 11.81
N ARG A 153 3.58 8.24 12.67
CA ARG A 153 5.02 8.54 12.57
C ARG A 153 5.63 8.07 11.25
N MET A 154 5.25 6.87 10.77
CA MET A 154 5.72 6.33 9.49
C MET A 154 5.21 7.17 8.31
N MET A 155 3.91 7.48 8.29
CA MET A 155 3.30 8.30 7.23
C MET A 155 3.92 9.70 7.20
N GLU A 156 4.14 10.33 8.36
CA GLU A 156 4.81 11.64 8.45
C GLU A 156 6.23 11.57 7.88
N GLN A 157 7.01 10.53 8.21
CA GLN A 157 8.37 10.36 7.66
C GLN A 157 8.38 10.17 6.14
N VAL A 158 7.45 9.38 5.58
CA VAL A 158 7.36 9.20 4.12
C VAL A 158 6.93 10.51 3.45
N MET A 159 5.92 11.20 4.00
CA MET A 159 5.48 12.49 3.48
C MET A 159 6.58 13.56 3.55
N ASP A 160 7.39 13.57 4.62
CA ASP A 160 8.52 14.48 4.75
C ASP A 160 9.59 14.22 3.66
N ARG A 161 9.88 12.96 3.37
CA ARG A 161 10.80 12.59 2.27
C ARG A 161 10.25 13.02 0.90
N LEU A 162 8.96 12.81 0.66
CA LEU A 162 8.30 13.28 -0.56
C LEU A 162 8.38 14.80 -0.71
N ARG A 163 8.11 15.55 0.38
CA ARG A 163 8.21 17.00 0.41
C ARG A 163 9.64 17.46 0.15
N GLN A 164 10.65 16.83 0.76
CA GLN A 164 12.07 17.15 0.53
C GLN A 164 12.49 16.90 -0.91
N ARG A 165 11.86 15.95 -1.61
CA ARG A 165 12.07 15.70 -3.05
C ARG A 165 11.26 16.65 -3.95
N GLY A 166 10.45 17.55 -3.38
CA GLY A 166 9.70 18.57 -4.11
C GLY A 166 8.28 18.15 -4.49
N SER A 167 7.74 17.05 -3.97
CA SER A 167 6.34 16.69 -4.23
C SER A 167 5.38 17.71 -3.60
N PRO A 168 4.44 18.29 -4.37
CA PRO A 168 3.46 19.24 -3.85
C PRO A 168 2.35 18.57 -3.03
N GLY A 169 2.13 17.27 -3.22
CA GLY A 169 1.06 16.54 -2.54
C GLY A 169 1.09 15.05 -2.81
N ALA A 170 0.40 14.31 -1.97
CA ALA A 170 0.27 12.88 -2.12
C ALA A 170 -1.19 12.44 -2.00
N HIS A 171 -1.52 11.34 -2.69
CA HIS A 171 -2.81 10.67 -2.59
C HIS A 171 -2.65 9.23 -2.10
N LEU A 172 -3.76 8.62 -1.76
CA LEU A 172 -3.89 7.20 -1.48
C LEU A 172 -5.31 6.73 -1.77
N GLY A 173 -5.45 5.44 -2.03
CA GLY A 173 -6.74 4.77 -2.13
C GLY A 173 -7.05 4.01 -0.85
N VAL A 174 -8.29 4.06 -0.39
CA VAL A 174 -8.79 3.26 0.74
C VAL A 174 -10.11 2.61 0.37
N SER A 175 -10.23 1.31 0.66
CA SER A 175 -11.50 0.62 0.43
C SER A 175 -12.64 1.27 1.21
N MET A 176 -13.82 1.40 0.60
CA MET A 176 -15.04 1.88 1.27
C MET A 176 -15.43 0.99 2.47
N LEU A 177 -14.94 -0.24 2.53
CA LEU A 177 -15.18 -1.16 3.65
C LEU A 177 -14.17 -0.98 4.80
N ASN A 178 -13.11 -0.18 4.63
CA ASN A 178 -12.09 0.05 5.65
C ASN A 178 -12.31 1.40 6.36
N ALA A 179 -13.44 1.56 7.05
CA ALA A 179 -13.75 2.78 7.79
C ALA A 179 -12.68 3.17 8.84
N PRO A 180 -12.00 2.25 9.55
CA PRO A 180 -10.91 2.61 10.45
C PRO A 180 -9.75 3.30 9.74
N ALA A 181 -9.33 2.83 8.56
CA ALA A 181 -8.27 3.46 7.77
C ALA A 181 -8.71 4.82 7.22
N PHE A 182 -9.93 4.94 6.72
CA PHE A 182 -10.48 6.22 6.29
C PHE A 182 -10.39 7.28 7.41
N GLY A 183 -10.88 6.97 8.61
CA GLY A 183 -10.77 7.86 9.76
C GLY A 183 -9.33 8.15 10.21
N PHE A 184 -8.39 7.19 10.02
CA PHE A 184 -6.98 7.40 10.28
C PHE A 184 -6.39 8.44 9.29
N TYR A 185 -6.68 8.35 8.00
CA TYR A 185 -6.20 9.30 7.01
C TYR A 185 -6.80 10.69 7.19
N GLN A 186 -8.08 10.79 7.57
CA GLN A 186 -8.68 12.09 7.92
C GLN A 186 -7.92 12.77 9.08
N ARG A 187 -7.55 12.02 10.13
CA ARG A 187 -6.75 12.55 11.26
C ARG A 187 -5.31 12.93 10.88
N LEU A 188 -4.79 12.41 9.76
CA LEU A 188 -3.52 12.84 9.16
C LEU A 188 -3.66 14.06 8.25
N GLY A 189 -4.88 14.58 8.05
CA GLY A 189 -5.17 15.75 7.23
C GLY A 189 -5.42 15.44 5.75
N PHE A 190 -5.59 14.16 5.38
CA PHE A 190 -6.07 13.81 4.05
C PHE A 190 -7.54 14.17 3.89
N ARG A 191 -7.92 14.63 2.71
CA ARG A 191 -9.30 14.93 2.33
C ARG A 191 -9.73 14.04 1.19
N GLU A 192 -10.99 13.67 1.17
CA GLU A 192 -11.57 12.91 0.08
C GLU A 192 -11.50 13.72 -1.24
N LEU A 193 -11.03 13.09 -2.29
CA LEU A 193 -10.97 13.66 -3.64
C LEU A 193 -12.09 13.08 -4.52
N ILE A 194 -12.21 11.75 -4.57
CA ILE A 194 -13.20 11.07 -5.40
C ILE A 194 -13.49 9.66 -4.84
N ARG A 195 -14.69 9.17 -5.11
CA ARG A 195 -15.09 7.75 -4.91
C ARG A 195 -15.24 7.08 -6.26
N VAL A 196 -14.64 5.90 -6.39
CA VAL A 196 -14.69 5.08 -7.61
C VAL A 196 -15.26 3.71 -7.25
N GLY A 197 -16.16 3.18 -8.06
CA GLY A 197 -16.81 1.91 -7.82
C GLY A 197 -17.81 1.94 -6.65
N SER A 198 -18.24 0.77 -6.21
CA SER A 198 -19.20 0.62 -5.09
C SER A 198 -19.02 -0.71 -4.38
N GLY A 199 -19.54 -0.80 -3.14
CA GLY A 199 -19.50 -2.03 -2.35
C GLY A 199 -18.07 -2.52 -2.08
N LYS A 200 -17.79 -3.79 -2.34
CA LYS A 200 -16.50 -4.42 -2.10
C LYS A 200 -15.38 -3.92 -3.02
N GLU A 201 -15.74 -3.43 -4.21
CA GLU A 201 -14.82 -2.89 -5.21
C GLU A 201 -14.69 -1.37 -5.09
N GLY A 202 -15.44 -0.75 -4.18
CA GLY A 202 -15.43 0.69 -3.97
C GLY A 202 -14.14 1.17 -3.29
N CYS A 203 -13.54 2.21 -3.87
CA CYS A 203 -12.35 2.88 -3.36
C CYS A 203 -12.62 4.37 -3.17
N ILE A 204 -12.16 4.92 -2.05
CA ILE A 204 -12.13 6.36 -1.78
C ILE A 204 -10.68 6.81 -1.98
N TYR A 205 -10.45 7.67 -2.95
CA TYR A 205 -9.16 8.34 -3.11
C TYR A 205 -9.12 9.60 -2.26
N MET A 206 -8.06 9.72 -1.49
CA MET A 206 -7.86 10.85 -0.57
C MET A 206 -6.52 11.52 -0.88
N GLY A 207 -6.47 12.85 -0.77
CA GLY A 207 -5.27 13.63 -1.05
C GLY A 207 -4.91 14.55 0.10
N LYS A 208 -3.61 14.85 0.20
CA LYS A 208 -3.05 15.83 1.13
C LYS A 208 -1.96 16.63 0.45
N ARG A 209 -2.03 17.98 0.57
CA ARG A 209 -0.93 18.87 0.18
C ARG A 209 0.24 18.67 1.14
N LEU A 210 1.45 18.64 0.60
CA LEU A 210 2.69 18.47 1.37
C LEU A 210 3.46 19.78 1.54
N ASN A 211 3.23 20.77 0.67
CA ASN A 211 3.78 22.10 0.85
C ASN A 211 2.98 22.84 1.95
N ASN A 212 3.67 23.50 2.83
CA ASN A 212 3.05 24.44 3.75
C ASN A 212 2.58 25.65 2.93
N ASP A 213 1.29 25.91 2.90
CA ASP A 213 0.74 27.23 2.58
C ASP A 213 1.08 28.21 3.69
#